data_fbf718f94f9441798cccec36f11e746e
#
_entry.id   fbf718f94f9441798cccec36f11e746e
#
_cell.length_a   1.000
_cell.length_b   1.000
_cell.length_c   1.000
_cell.angle_alpha   90.00
_cell.angle_beta   90.00
_cell.angle_gamma   90.00
#
_symmetry.space_group_name_H-M   'P 1'
#
loop_
_entity.id
_entity.type
_entity.pdbx_description
1 polymer ?
#
loop_
_entity_poly.entity_id
_entity_poly.type
_entity_poly.pdbx_seq_one_letter_code
_entity_poly.pdbx_strand_id
1 'polypeptide(L)'
;EKLQCTNYIIDHSKAVYERSKYITQHYDNIDEDLIKAGCMLHDVGRTLTSDIRHAYLGADLLRNLGVDEKICKITERHIGAGVSKQDAKENNLPDRNYIPETFEEKVVAHADNLVHGIKEVDLDFVIEKWTNKGMSKDAIDRLIKLHNELIR
;
A
#
# COMPACT_ATOMS: atom_id res chain seq x y z
N GLU A 1 -0.33 -23.60 -7.86
CA GLU A 1 -0.13 -22.22 -8.32
C GLU A 1 -0.79 -21.19 -7.41
N LYS A 2 -2.09 -21.35 -7.10
CA LYS A 2 -2.80 -20.52 -6.11
C LYS A 2 -2.11 -20.56 -4.76
N LEU A 3 -1.65 -21.72 -4.33
CA LEU A 3 -0.96 -21.88 -3.04
C LEU A 3 0.37 -21.13 -3.04
N GLN A 4 1.12 -21.18 -4.14
CA GLN A 4 2.37 -20.43 -4.30
C GLN A 4 2.12 -18.92 -4.25
N CYS A 5 1.10 -18.43 -4.97
CA CYS A 5 0.71 -17.01 -4.93
C CYS A 5 0.33 -16.59 -3.52
N THR A 6 -0.40 -17.43 -2.79
CA THR A 6 -0.81 -17.14 -1.41
C THR A 6 0.40 -17.04 -0.49
N ASN A 7 1.37 -17.97 -0.60
CA ASN A 7 2.60 -17.91 0.20
C ASN A 7 3.41 -16.66 -0.11
N TYR A 8 3.50 -16.28 -1.38
CA TYR A 8 4.18 -15.04 -1.78
C TYR A 8 3.50 -13.82 -1.16
N ILE A 9 2.17 -13.75 -1.20
CA ILE A 9 1.41 -12.65 -0.61
C ILE A 9 1.67 -12.57 0.89
N ILE A 10 1.67 -13.70 1.59
CA ILE A 10 1.94 -13.75 3.04
C ILE A 10 3.35 -13.27 3.34
N ASP A 11 4.34 -13.75 2.61
CA ASP A 11 5.75 -13.38 2.84
C ASP A 11 5.99 -11.90 2.55
N HIS A 12 5.40 -11.38 1.48
CA HIS A 12 5.45 -9.96 1.15
C HIS A 12 4.79 -9.12 2.25
N SER A 13 3.62 -9.54 2.71
CA SER A 13 2.89 -8.82 3.76
C SER A 13 3.68 -8.77 5.07
N LYS A 14 4.37 -9.85 5.43
CA LYS A 14 5.27 -9.86 6.59
C LYS A 14 6.43 -8.89 6.41
N ALA A 15 7.01 -8.85 5.22
CA ALA A 15 8.10 -7.92 4.91
C ALA A 15 7.61 -6.47 5.02
N VAL A 16 6.41 -6.17 4.54
CA VAL A 16 5.80 -4.84 4.65
C VAL A 16 5.59 -4.47 6.12
N TYR A 17 5.12 -5.40 6.94
CA TYR A 17 4.95 -5.14 8.37
C TYR A 17 6.29 -4.84 9.04
N GLU A 18 7.33 -5.62 8.77
CA GLU A 18 8.66 -5.34 9.32
C GLU A 18 9.17 -3.96 8.85
N ARG A 19 8.93 -3.61 7.59
CA ARG A 19 9.33 -2.30 7.06
C ARG A 19 8.55 -1.16 7.73
N SER A 20 7.29 -1.39 8.09
CA SER A 20 6.48 -0.38 8.78
C SER A 20 7.10 0.02 10.13
N LYS A 21 7.76 -0.91 10.81
CA LYS A 21 8.44 -0.62 12.08
C LYS A 21 9.59 0.36 11.90
N TYR A 22 10.29 0.29 10.77
CA TYR A 22 11.32 1.28 10.43
C TYR A 22 10.72 2.69 10.38
N ILE A 23 9.53 2.82 9.79
CA ILE A 23 8.85 4.11 9.69
C ILE A 23 8.38 4.58 11.07
N THR A 24 7.76 3.71 11.85
CA THR A 24 7.10 4.07 13.10
C THR A 24 8.04 4.22 14.29
N GLN A 25 9.30 3.83 14.18
CA GLN A 25 10.26 3.81 15.30
C GLN A 25 10.43 5.17 15.99
N HIS A 26 10.14 6.27 15.29
CA HIS A 26 10.28 7.63 15.84
C HIS A 26 8.93 8.27 16.21
N TYR A 27 7.87 7.47 16.25
CA TYR A 27 6.52 7.96 16.57
C TYR A 27 6.02 7.31 17.84
N ASP A 28 5.32 8.11 18.67
CA ASP A 28 4.66 7.64 19.88
C ASP A 28 3.15 7.54 19.64
N ASN A 29 2.45 6.77 20.50
CA ASN A 29 1.00 6.68 20.50
C ASN A 29 0.40 6.24 19.16
N ILE A 30 1.07 5.28 18.49
CA ILE A 30 0.59 4.73 17.23
C ILE A 30 -0.37 3.56 17.49
N ASP A 31 -1.28 3.34 16.54
CA ASP A 31 -2.16 2.15 16.56
C ASP A 31 -1.44 0.98 15.88
N GLU A 32 -0.59 0.31 16.64
CA GLU A 32 0.23 -0.80 16.13
C GLU A 32 -0.61 -1.96 15.59
N ASP A 33 -1.71 -2.28 16.28
CA ASP A 33 -2.58 -3.37 15.85
C ASP A 33 -3.24 -3.08 14.50
N LEU A 34 -3.66 -1.83 14.29
CA LEU A 34 -4.23 -1.41 13.01
C LEU A 34 -3.20 -1.47 11.89
N ILE A 35 -1.99 -0.98 12.15
CA ILE A 35 -0.89 -1.02 11.18
C ILE A 35 -0.56 -2.47 10.82
N LYS A 36 -0.44 -3.34 11.81
CA LYS A 36 -0.15 -4.76 11.58
C LYS A 36 -1.23 -5.42 10.73
N ALA A 37 -2.49 -5.22 11.10
CA ALA A 37 -3.61 -5.78 10.34
C ALA A 37 -3.63 -5.24 8.92
N GLY A 38 -3.41 -3.95 8.75
CA GLY A 38 -3.33 -3.32 7.43
C GLY A 38 -2.22 -3.90 6.57
N CYS A 39 -1.03 -4.06 7.13
CA CYS A 39 0.10 -4.66 6.43
C CYS A 39 -0.21 -6.10 6.01
N MET A 40 -0.78 -6.89 6.91
CA MET A 40 -1.06 -8.30 6.64
C MET A 40 -2.17 -8.50 5.61
N LEU A 41 -3.09 -7.56 5.48
CA LEU A 41 -4.27 -7.68 4.61
C LEU A 41 -4.24 -6.80 3.36
N HIS A 42 -3.25 -5.90 3.22
CA HIS A 42 -3.27 -4.90 2.15
C HIS A 42 -3.30 -5.52 0.75
N ASP A 43 -2.69 -6.66 0.56
CA ASP A 43 -2.55 -7.32 -0.75
C ASP A 43 -3.52 -8.49 -0.95
N VAL A 44 -4.52 -8.65 -0.06
CA VAL A 44 -5.48 -9.77 -0.15
C VAL A 44 -6.19 -9.81 -1.51
N GLY A 45 -6.38 -8.67 -2.15
CA GLY A 45 -7.02 -8.58 -3.47
C GLY A 45 -6.22 -9.24 -4.59
N ARG A 46 -4.94 -9.51 -4.38
CA ARG A 46 -4.12 -10.22 -5.37
C ARG A 46 -4.54 -11.69 -5.53
N THR A 47 -5.37 -12.20 -4.65
CA THR A 47 -6.03 -13.50 -4.85
C THR A 47 -7.12 -13.43 -5.91
N LEU A 48 -7.59 -12.23 -6.25
CA LEU A 48 -8.66 -11.98 -7.20
C LEU A 48 -8.14 -11.47 -8.55
N THR A 49 -7.10 -10.63 -8.52
CA THR A 49 -6.51 -10.05 -9.73
C THR A 49 -5.07 -9.61 -9.44
N SER A 50 -4.24 -9.56 -10.48
CA SER A 50 -2.85 -9.11 -10.37
C SER A 50 -2.66 -7.63 -10.73
N ASP A 51 -3.68 -6.97 -11.28
CA ASP A 51 -3.58 -5.58 -11.73
C ASP A 51 -3.96 -4.59 -10.61
N ILE A 52 -3.97 -3.30 -10.93
CA ILE A 52 -4.24 -2.22 -9.99
C ILE A 52 -5.58 -2.34 -9.26
N ARG A 53 -6.53 -3.10 -9.81
CA ARG A 53 -7.85 -3.32 -9.19
C ARG A 53 -7.76 -4.14 -7.91
N HIS A 54 -6.61 -4.78 -7.63
CA HIS A 54 -6.48 -5.57 -6.41
C HIS A 54 -6.73 -4.74 -5.14
N ALA A 55 -6.50 -3.44 -5.18
CA ALA A 55 -6.72 -2.58 -4.01
C ALA A 55 -8.21 -2.47 -3.67
N TYR A 56 -9.05 -2.01 -4.60
CA TYR A 56 -10.46 -1.84 -4.27
C TYR A 56 -11.19 -3.18 -4.17
N LEU A 57 -10.82 -4.18 -4.98
CA LEU A 57 -11.41 -5.50 -4.88
C LEU A 57 -11.06 -6.17 -3.54
N GLY A 58 -9.83 -6.01 -3.09
CA GLY A 58 -9.41 -6.49 -1.76
C GLY A 58 -10.17 -5.78 -0.64
N ALA A 59 -10.31 -4.46 -0.73
CA ALA A 59 -11.08 -3.70 0.24
C ALA A 59 -12.54 -4.17 0.32
N ASP A 60 -13.18 -4.39 -0.84
CA ASP A 60 -14.56 -4.85 -0.89
C ASP A 60 -14.70 -6.29 -0.37
N LEU A 61 -13.72 -7.15 -0.64
CA LEU A 61 -13.69 -8.49 -0.06
C LEU A 61 -13.67 -8.41 1.47
N LEU A 62 -12.80 -7.56 2.03
CA LEU A 62 -12.71 -7.38 3.48
C LEU A 62 -14.03 -6.81 4.06
N ARG A 63 -14.66 -5.86 3.37
CA ARG A 63 -15.96 -5.32 3.79
C ARG A 63 -17.02 -6.40 3.84
N ASN A 64 -17.06 -7.26 2.81
CA ASN A 64 -18.02 -8.37 2.76
C ASN A 64 -17.79 -9.40 3.88
N LEU A 65 -16.55 -9.51 4.36
CA LEU A 65 -16.21 -10.40 5.47
C LEU A 65 -16.42 -9.73 6.86
N GLY A 66 -16.87 -8.48 6.90
CA GLY A 66 -17.13 -7.78 8.15
C GLY A 66 -15.89 -7.21 8.82
N VAL A 67 -14.78 -7.05 8.09
CA VAL A 67 -13.55 -6.48 8.62
C VAL A 67 -13.74 -4.98 8.87
N ASP A 68 -13.11 -4.45 9.92
CA ASP A 68 -13.18 -3.03 10.28
C ASP A 68 -12.88 -2.13 9.08
N GLU A 69 -13.70 -1.11 8.89
CA GLU A 69 -13.59 -0.17 7.76
C GLU A 69 -12.23 0.52 7.71
N LYS A 70 -11.58 0.74 8.86
CA LYS A 70 -10.23 1.34 8.89
C LYS A 70 -9.21 0.47 8.15
N ILE A 71 -9.32 -0.84 8.30
CA ILE A 71 -8.45 -1.80 7.59
C ILE A 71 -8.81 -1.83 6.09
N CYS A 72 -10.09 -1.81 5.79
CA CYS A 72 -10.56 -1.79 4.39
C CYS A 72 -10.03 -0.57 3.65
N LYS A 73 -10.03 0.61 4.29
CA LYS A 73 -9.48 1.83 3.70
C LYS A 73 -7.97 1.76 3.50
N ILE A 74 -7.24 1.14 4.43
CA ILE A 74 -5.80 0.91 4.24
C ILE A 74 -5.56 0.11 2.97
N THR A 75 -6.30 -0.97 2.79
CA THR A 75 -6.20 -1.83 1.61
C THR A 75 -6.56 -1.08 0.33
N GLU A 76 -7.63 -0.30 0.36
CA GLU A 76 -8.12 0.46 -0.79
C GLU A 76 -7.14 1.54 -1.24
N ARG A 77 -6.36 2.10 -0.33
CA ARG A 77 -5.52 3.28 -0.56
C ARG A 77 -4.02 3.00 -0.55
N HIS A 78 -3.61 1.74 -0.75
CA HIS A 78 -2.19 1.39 -0.63
C HIS A 78 -1.41 1.43 -1.95
N ILE A 79 -2.03 1.73 -3.08
CA ILE A 79 -1.32 1.77 -4.37
C ILE A 79 -0.38 2.97 -4.41
N GLY A 80 0.92 2.70 -4.43
CA GLY A 80 1.94 3.75 -4.48
C GLY A 80 1.79 4.74 -3.35
N ALA A 81 1.79 6.03 -3.66
CA ALA A 81 1.50 7.11 -2.72
C ALA A 81 0.08 7.63 -2.93
N GLY A 82 -0.80 6.80 -3.45
CA GLY A 82 -2.17 7.10 -3.79
C GLY A 82 -2.39 7.17 -5.29
N VAL A 83 -3.64 6.98 -5.69
CA VAL A 83 -4.07 7.08 -7.08
C VAL A 83 -4.94 8.33 -7.21
N SER A 84 -4.58 9.24 -8.12
CA SER A 84 -5.36 10.45 -8.36
C SER A 84 -6.70 10.09 -8.99
N LYS A 85 -7.66 11.02 -8.92
CA LYS A 85 -8.97 10.83 -9.57
C LYS A 85 -8.83 10.60 -11.07
N GLN A 86 -7.91 11.32 -11.70
CA GLN A 86 -7.65 11.17 -13.13
C GLN A 86 -7.09 9.78 -13.43
N ASP A 87 -6.08 9.33 -12.68
CA ASP A 87 -5.49 8.01 -12.88
C ASP A 87 -6.51 6.90 -12.62
N ALA A 88 -7.36 7.07 -11.60
CA ALA A 88 -8.43 6.12 -11.30
C ALA A 88 -9.39 6.01 -12.49
N LYS A 89 -9.79 7.15 -13.05
CA LYS A 89 -10.68 7.18 -14.20
C LYS A 89 -10.05 6.51 -15.44
N GLU A 90 -8.78 6.82 -15.70
CA GLU A 90 -8.04 6.25 -16.82
C GLU A 90 -7.87 4.73 -16.69
N ASN A 91 -7.81 4.22 -15.47
CA ASN A 91 -7.68 2.78 -15.20
C ASN A 91 -9.03 2.11 -14.92
N ASN A 92 -10.15 2.79 -15.17
CA ASN A 92 -11.50 2.28 -14.97
C ASN A 92 -11.77 1.80 -13.54
N LEU A 93 -11.19 2.48 -12.56
CA LEU A 93 -11.47 2.21 -11.15
C LEU A 93 -12.78 2.89 -10.75
N PRO A 94 -13.52 2.32 -9.78
CA PRO A 94 -14.68 3.02 -9.22
C PRO A 94 -14.34 4.41 -8.71
N ASP A 95 -15.32 5.32 -8.72
CA ASP A 95 -15.14 6.69 -8.24
C ASP A 95 -15.08 6.69 -6.70
N ARG A 96 -13.88 6.57 -6.16
CA ARG A 96 -13.57 6.53 -4.73
C ARG A 96 -12.30 7.32 -4.45
N ASN A 97 -12.04 7.57 -3.15
CA ASN A 97 -10.78 8.17 -2.74
C ASN A 97 -9.71 7.08 -2.56
N TYR A 98 -8.66 7.16 -3.36
CA TYR A 98 -7.52 6.22 -3.31
C TYR A 98 -6.25 6.87 -2.76
N ILE A 99 -6.38 8.04 -2.11
CA ILE A 99 -5.23 8.75 -1.52
C ILE A 99 -5.19 8.44 -0.02
N PRO A 100 -4.07 7.95 0.51
CA PRO A 100 -3.94 7.74 1.96
C PRO A 100 -4.17 9.04 2.72
N GLU A 101 -4.98 9.00 3.76
CA GLU A 101 -5.33 10.18 4.57
C GLU A 101 -4.89 10.04 6.02
N THR A 102 -5.15 8.90 6.65
CA THR A 102 -4.75 8.70 8.04
C THR A 102 -3.28 8.34 8.14
N PHE A 103 -2.70 8.52 9.33
CA PHE A 103 -1.32 8.13 9.58
C PHE A 103 -1.09 6.65 9.25
N GLU A 104 -1.99 5.77 9.71
CA GLU A 104 -1.87 4.34 9.49
C GLU A 104 -1.96 3.98 8.01
N GLU A 105 -2.86 4.62 7.27
CA GLU A 105 -2.95 4.43 5.81
C GLU A 105 -1.65 4.82 5.12
N LYS A 106 -1.08 5.94 5.51
CA LYS A 106 0.20 6.43 4.96
C LYS A 106 1.35 5.50 5.28
N VAL A 107 1.42 5.03 6.53
CA VAL A 107 2.48 4.11 6.97
C VAL A 107 2.45 2.82 6.17
N VAL A 108 1.28 2.20 6.01
CA VAL A 108 1.17 0.93 5.28
C VAL A 108 1.50 1.14 3.81
N ALA A 109 0.93 2.16 3.17
CA ALA A 109 1.22 2.45 1.77
C ALA A 109 2.71 2.67 1.53
N HIS A 110 3.35 3.45 2.41
CA HIS A 110 4.78 3.76 2.22
C HIS A 110 5.69 2.60 2.60
N ALA A 111 5.34 1.82 3.61
CA ALA A 111 6.07 0.60 3.92
C ALA A 111 6.06 -0.36 2.72
N ASP A 112 4.91 -0.48 2.05
CA ASP A 112 4.80 -1.26 0.81
C ASP A 112 5.69 -0.69 -0.30
N ASN A 113 5.74 0.64 -0.46
CA ASN A 113 6.62 1.29 -1.42
C ASN A 113 8.09 0.92 -1.19
N LEU A 114 8.50 0.80 0.07
CA LEU A 114 9.89 0.54 0.45
C LEU A 114 10.23 -0.96 0.55
N VAL A 115 9.40 -1.80 -0.05
CA VAL A 115 9.63 -3.25 -0.17
C VAL A 115 9.44 -3.66 -1.62
N HIS A 116 10.43 -4.35 -2.19
CA HIS A 116 10.34 -4.94 -3.53
C HIS A 116 10.31 -6.46 -3.37
N GLY A 117 9.14 -7.06 -3.57
CA GLY A 117 8.93 -8.46 -3.24
C GLY A 117 8.99 -8.69 -1.75
N ILE A 118 10.10 -9.20 -1.25
CA ILE A 118 10.37 -9.36 0.19
C ILE A 118 11.61 -8.56 0.62
N LYS A 119 12.24 -7.83 -0.31
CA LYS A 119 13.47 -7.07 -0.05
C LYS A 119 13.16 -5.63 0.33
N GLU A 120 13.80 -5.16 1.39
CA GLU A 120 13.77 -3.74 1.72
C GLU A 120 14.57 -2.95 0.70
N VAL A 121 14.01 -1.83 0.26
CA VAL A 121 14.63 -0.94 -0.72
C VAL A 121 14.54 0.50 -0.22
N ASP A 122 15.40 1.38 -0.74
CA ASP A 122 15.39 2.78 -0.38
C ASP A 122 14.55 3.61 -1.37
N LEU A 123 14.39 4.90 -1.04
CA LEU A 123 13.60 5.81 -1.87
C LEU A 123 14.18 5.93 -3.28
N ASP A 124 15.49 6.00 -3.41
CA ASP A 124 16.14 6.14 -4.72
C ASP A 124 15.83 4.96 -5.63
N PHE A 125 15.81 3.75 -5.08
CA PHE A 125 15.41 2.56 -5.81
C PHE A 125 13.97 2.69 -6.33
N VAL A 126 13.06 3.16 -5.48
CA VAL A 126 11.64 3.29 -5.85
C VAL A 126 11.46 4.36 -6.92
N ILE A 127 12.13 5.50 -6.78
CA ILE A 127 12.07 6.59 -7.77
C ILE A 127 12.55 6.08 -9.14
N GLU A 128 13.68 5.37 -9.18
CA GLU A 128 14.21 4.81 -10.43
C GLU A 128 13.23 3.80 -11.04
N LYS A 129 12.69 2.91 -10.21
CA LYS A 129 11.71 1.91 -10.65
C LYS A 129 10.47 2.56 -11.26
N TRP A 130 9.91 3.57 -10.60
CA TRP A 130 8.72 4.25 -11.08
C TRP A 130 9.00 5.07 -12.33
N THR A 131 10.16 5.70 -12.40
CA THR A 131 10.60 6.45 -13.59
C THR A 131 10.71 5.50 -14.79
N ASN A 132 11.32 4.34 -14.60
CA ASN A 132 11.48 3.34 -15.66
C ASN A 132 10.15 2.74 -16.12
N LYS A 133 9.15 2.70 -15.24
CA LYS A 133 7.79 2.28 -15.60
C LYS A 133 6.97 3.35 -16.31
N GLY A 134 7.51 4.56 -16.44
CA GLY A 134 6.81 5.68 -17.08
C GLY A 134 5.73 6.29 -16.21
N MET A 135 5.81 6.17 -14.90
CA MET A 135 4.85 6.80 -13.99
C MET A 135 4.95 8.32 -14.07
N SER A 136 3.84 9.00 -13.82
CA SER A 136 3.77 10.45 -13.96
C SER A 136 4.66 11.16 -12.93
N LYS A 137 5.07 12.38 -13.27
CA LYS A 137 5.80 13.24 -12.33
C LYS A 137 5.00 13.46 -11.05
N ASP A 138 3.67 13.65 -11.18
CA ASP A 138 2.80 13.84 -10.02
C ASP A 138 2.82 12.64 -9.07
N ALA A 139 2.82 11.42 -9.60
CA ALA A 139 2.90 10.20 -8.79
C ALA A 139 4.23 10.15 -8.04
N ILE A 140 5.33 10.45 -8.72
CA ILE A 140 6.67 10.46 -8.10
C ILE A 140 6.79 11.57 -7.06
N ASP A 141 6.23 12.75 -7.34
CA ASP A 141 6.23 13.87 -6.38
C ASP A 141 5.43 13.50 -5.12
N ARG A 142 4.30 12.80 -5.26
CA ARG A 142 3.54 12.30 -4.10
C ARG A 142 4.34 11.29 -3.29
N LEU A 143 5.08 10.41 -3.95
CA LEU A 143 5.95 9.46 -3.27
C LEU A 143 7.01 10.16 -2.42
N ILE A 144 7.69 11.15 -3.01
CA ILE A 144 8.74 11.91 -2.32
C ILE A 144 8.15 12.69 -1.15
N LYS A 145 7.00 13.31 -1.35
CA LYS A 145 6.30 14.06 -0.29
C LYS A 145 5.91 13.13 0.86
N LEU A 146 5.36 11.97 0.54
CA LEU A 146 4.98 10.99 1.56
C LEU A 146 6.20 10.51 2.35
N HIS A 147 7.29 10.22 1.66
CA HIS A 147 8.55 9.82 2.31
C HIS A 147 9.04 10.89 3.27
N ASN A 148 9.10 12.14 2.81
CA ASN A 148 9.59 13.25 3.64
C ASN A 148 8.66 13.55 4.83
N GLU A 149 7.37 13.28 4.69
CA GLU A 149 6.41 13.44 5.78
C GLU A 149 6.61 12.38 6.87
N LEU A 150 6.89 11.14 6.48
CA LEU A 150 6.92 10.00 7.41
C LEU A 150 8.31 9.68 7.96
N ILE A 151 9.34 9.80 7.15
CA ILE A 151 10.70 9.42 7.55
C ILE A 151 11.39 10.61 8.21
N ARG A 152 11.81 10.41 9.44
CA ARG A 152 12.46 11.43 10.27
C ARG A 152 13.89 11.09 10.62
#